data_868cd0c3556b912a70ddf63235e5bf11
#
_entry.id   868cd0c3556b912a70ddf63235e5bf11
#
_cell.length_a   1.000
_cell.length_b   1.000
_cell.length_c   1.000
_cell.angle_alpha   90.00
_cell.angle_beta   90.00
_cell.angle_gamma   90.00
#
_symmetry.space_group_name_H-M   'P 1'
#
loop_
_entity.id
_entity.type
_entity.pdbx_description
1 polymer ?
#
loop_
_entity_poly.entity_id
_entity_poly.type
_entity_poly.pdbx_seq_one_letter_code
_entity_poly.pdbx_strand_id
1 'polypeptide(L)'
;IAPRTTFGRGVLPRPLLALSKAELEAVLRKENIPFRHDESNDLPCTPRNALRLELMPRLEELFPGAASHLAAAAETLRQDEDCLEALADGLYRRCHWQGNGVFALLTDPLREGPDALRLRVLRRFYREGAALAGLHPEERELSRETSGELNALLQAEPGAGMNLPGDLRALRGQKLLHLLRQGGEPLVPLTVSEPLELKTLADGADGPA
;
A
#
# COMPACT_ATOMS: atom_id res chain seq x y z
N ILE A 1 -6.23 -12.98 -1.32
CA ILE A 1 -7.25 -12.21 -2.09
C ILE A 1 -8.17 -11.56 -1.08
N ALA A 2 -8.38 -10.23 -1.16
CA ALA A 2 -9.26 -9.51 -0.25
C ALA A 2 -10.74 -9.80 -0.56
N PRO A 3 -11.63 -9.89 0.47
CA PRO A 3 -13.08 -10.07 0.29
C PRO A 3 -13.73 -8.93 -0.49
N ARG A 4 -13.14 -7.75 -0.44
CA ARG A 4 -13.55 -6.56 -1.19
C ARG A 4 -12.32 -5.90 -1.78
N THR A 5 -12.43 -5.43 -3.02
CA THR A 5 -11.37 -4.69 -3.71
C THR A 5 -11.99 -3.49 -4.39
N THR A 6 -11.33 -2.33 -4.32
CA THR A 6 -11.73 -1.16 -5.09
C THR A 6 -11.42 -1.40 -6.57
N PHE A 7 -12.39 -1.15 -7.43
CA PHE A 7 -12.24 -1.26 -8.89
C PHE A 7 -12.85 -0.01 -9.55
N GLY A 8 -12.01 0.86 -10.07
CA GLY A 8 -12.45 2.16 -10.57
C GLY A 8 -13.16 2.99 -9.49
N ARG A 9 -14.42 3.37 -9.73
CA ARG A 9 -15.28 4.08 -8.76
C ARG A 9 -16.16 3.15 -7.92
N GLY A 10 -16.02 1.85 -8.08
CA GLY A 10 -16.85 0.84 -7.41
C GLY A 10 -16.07 -0.06 -6.47
N VAL A 11 -16.81 -0.96 -5.82
CA VAL A 11 -16.25 -2.02 -4.97
C VAL A 11 -16.63 -3.36 -5.59
N LEU A 12 -15.65 -4.22 -5.78
CA LEU A 12 -15.83 -5.60 -6.21
C LEU A 12 -15.88 -6.52 -4.98
N PRO A 13 -17.07 -6.96 -4.53
CA PRO A 13 -17.18 -7.92 -3.45
C PRO A 13 -16.93 -9.35 -3.96
N ARG A 14 -16.36 -10.20 -3.11
CA ARG A 14 -16.14 -11.62 -3.36
C ARG A 14 -16.78 -12.45 -2.24
N PRO A 15 -18.12 -12.61 -2.24
CA PRO A 15 -18.84 -13.22 -1.12
C PRO A 15 -18.54 -14.71 -0.93
N LEU A 16 -18.06 -15.40 -1.97
CA LEU A 16 -17.84 -16.85 -1.96
C LEU A 16 -16.42 -17.26 -1.51
N LEU A 17 -15.56 -16.32 -1.11
CA LEU A 17 -14.19 -16.64 -0.70
C LEU A 17 -14.09 -17.55 0.53
N ALA A 18 -15.09 -17.53 1.39
CA ALA A 18 -15.13 -18.37 2.60
C ALA A 18 -15.58 -19.82 2.33
N LEU A 19 -16.04 -20.12 1.11
CA LEU A 19 -16.56 -21.43 0.74
C LEU A 19 -15.55 -22.18 -0.12
N SER A 20 -15.40 -23.47 0.14
CA SER A 20 -14.63 -24.35 -0.71
C SER A 20 -15.39 -24.68 -2.01
N LYS A 21 -14.66 -25.10 -3.05
CA LYS A 21 -15.28 -25.56 -4.31
C LYS A 21 -16.26 -26.71 -4.07
N ALA A 22 -15.92 -27.65 -3.19
CA ALA A 22 -16.75 -28.81 -2.88
C ALA A 22 -18.08 -28.41 -2.22
N GLU A 23 -18.05 -27.45 -1.28
CA GLU A 23 -19.27 -26.91 -0.65
C GLU A 23 -20.16 -26.20 -1.67
N LEU A 24 -19.57 -25.38 -2.56
CA LEU A 24 -20.32 -24.71 -3.62
C LEU A 24 -20.97 -25.72 -4.59
N GLU A 25 -20.24 -26.72 -5.04
CA GLU A 25 -20.77 -27.76 -5.91
C GLU A 25 -21.89 -28.58 -5.23
N ALA A 26 -21.73 -28.88 -3.93
CA ALA A 26 -22.75 -29.58 -3.14
C ALA A 26 -24.07 -28.77 -3.08
N VAL A 27 -23.98 -27.44 -2.86
CA VAL A 27 -25.15 -26.55 -2.87
C VAL A 27 -25.80 -26.52 -4.27
N LEU A 28 -25.00 -26.34 -5.33
CA LEU A 28 -25.50 -26.29 -6.70
C LEU A 28 -26.24 -27.59 -7.10
N ARG A 29 -25.68 -28.74 -6.71
CA ARG A 29 -26.33 -30.04 -6.95
C ARG A 29 -27.63 -30.21 -6.17
N LYS A 30 -27.64 -29.79 -4.89
CA LYS A 30 -28.83 -29.84 -4.03
C LYS A 30 -29.98 -28.99 -4.58
N GLU A 31 -29.65 -27.80 -5.08
CA GLU A 31 -30.63 -26.87 -5.62
C GLU A 31 -30.92 -27.08 -7.13
N ASN A 32 -30.35 -28.13 -7.73
CA ASN A 32 -30.47 -28.46 -9.16
C ASN A 32 -30.09 -27.31 -10.09
N ILE A 33 -29.10 -26.52 -9.69
CA ILE A 33 -28.59 -25.40 -10.51
C ILE A 33 -27.50 -25.94 -11.46
N PRO A 34 -27.68 -25.84 -12.79
CA PRO A 34 -26.68 -26.30 -13.73
C PRO A 34 -25.43 -25.41 -13.68
N PHE A 35 -24.25 -26.02 -13.66
CA PHE A 35 -22.98 -25.32 -13.75
C PHE A 35 -22.06 -26.00 -14.77
N ARG A 36 -21.17 -25.20 -15.37
CA ARG A 36 -20.17 -25.71 -16.30
C ARG A 36 -18.86 -25.97 -15.59
N HIS A 37 -18.23 -27.07 -15.95
CA HIS A 37 -16.86 -27.36 -15.59
C HIS A 37 -15.92 -26.86 -16.69
N ASP A 38 -14.92 -26.07 -16.31
CA ASP A 38 -13.87 -25.62 -17.22
C ASP A 38 -12.69 -26.60 -17.09
N GLU A 39 -12.48 -27.40 -18.15
CA GLU A 39 -11.44 -28.44 -18.19
C GLU A 39 -10.02 -27.88 -18.03
N SER A 40 -9.80 -26.60 -18.37
CA SER A 40 -8.51 -25.94 -18.18
C SER A 40 -8.11 -25.86 -16.70
N ASN A 41 -9.08 -25.92 -15.78
CA ASN A 41 -8.83 -25.94 -14.34
C ASN A 41 -8.24 -27.26 -13.82
N ASP A 42 -8.32 -28.32 -14.61
CA ASP A 42 -7.80 -29.64 -14.24
C ASP A 42 -6.36 -29.86 -14.73
N LEU A 43 -5.82 -28.91 -15.48
CA LEU A 43 -4.47 -28.99 -16.00
C LEU A 43 -3.53 -28.05 -15.22
N PRO A 44 -2.30 -28.48 -14.87
CA PRO A 44 -1.33 -27.64 -14.16
C PRO A 44 -0.63 -26.65 -15.09
N CYS A 45 -1.34 -26.08 -16.06
CA CYS A 45 -0.80 -25.18 -17.07
C CYS A 45 -0.43 -23.79 -16.54
N THR A 46 -0.91 -23.44 -15.35
CA THR A 46 -0.59 -22.17 -14.70
C THR A 46 0.03 -22.43 -13.31
N PRO A 47 0.88 -21.53 -12.80
CA PRO A 47 1.43 -21.67 -11.44
C PRO A 47 0.35 -21.86 -10.38
N ARG A 48 -0.80 -21.22 -10.53
CA ARG A 48 -1.94 -21.37 -9.62
C ARG A 48 -2.52 -22.79 -9.66
N ASN A 49 -2.69 -23.36 -10.85
CA ASN A 49 -3.21 -24.71 -10.99
C ASN A 49 -2.20 -25.76 -10.50
N ALA A 50 -0.92 -25.58 -10.79
CA ALA A 50 0.15 -26.46 -10.28
C ALA A 50 0.17 -26.47 -8.73
N LEU A 51 0.11 -25.28 -8.10
CA LEU A 51 0.00 -25.19 -6.65
C LEU A 51 -1.22 -25.94 -6.11
N ARG A 52 -2.39 -25.77 -6.72
CA ARG A 52 -3.64 -26.40 -6.26
C ARG A 52 -3.69 -27.89 -6.50
N LEU A 53 -3.21 -28.36 -7.65
CA LEU A 53 -3.38 -29.75 -8.08
C LEU A 53 -2.24 -30.66 -7.61
N GLU A 54 -1.04 -30.10 -7.42
CA GLU A 54 0.16 -30.88 -7.11
C GLU A 54 0.69 -30.58 -5.70
N LEU A 55 0.95 -29.28 -5.39
CA LEU A 55 1.62 -28.93 -4.14
C LEU A 55 0.69 -28.99 -2.93
N MET A 56 -0.51 -28.46 -3.02
CA MET A 56 -1.44 -28.46 -1.88
C MET A 56 -1.86 -29.85 -1.42
N PRO A 57 -2.17 -30.83 -2.31
CA PRO A 57 -2.41 -32.20 -1.88
C PRO A 57 -1.22 -32.83 -1.17
N ARG A 58 -0.01 -32.57 -1.67
CA ARG A 58 1.21 -33.08 -1.05
C ARG A 58 1.48 -32.47 0.32
N LEU A 59 1.18 -31.18 0.49
CA LEU A 59 1.26 -30.52 1.80
C LEU A 59 0.22 -31.11 2.78
N GLU A 60 -1.00 -31.39 2.31
CA GLU A 60 -2.04 -32.02 3.16
C GLU A 60 -1.67 -33.43 3.59
N GLU A 61 -1.00 -34.24 2.74
CA GLU A 61 -0.49 -35.56 3.10
C GLU A 61 0.58 -35.47 4.20
N LEU A 62 1.49 -34.51 4.11
CA LEU A 62 2.59 -34.35 5.06
C LEU A 62 2.16 -33.65 6.35
N PHE A 63 1.25 -32.70 6.23
CA PHE A 63 0.77 -31.84 7.31
C PHE A 63 -0.76 -31.73 7.23
N PRO A 64 -1.51 -32.71 7.79
CA PRO A 64 -2.97 -32.68 7.78
C PRO A 64 -3.52 -31.34 8.33
N GLY A 65 -4.39 -30.71 7.56
CA GLY A 65 -4.93 -29.37 7.88
C GLY A 65 -4.07 -28.20 7.35
N ALA A 66 -3.07 -28.45 6.52
CA ALA A 66 -2.20 -27.41 5.99
C ALA A 66 -2.97 -26.26 5.31
N ALA A 67 -3.98 -26.58 4.50
CA ALA A 67 -4.79 -25.57 3.83
C ALA A 67 -5.53 -24.66 4.82
N SER A 68 -6.11 -25.24 5.88
CA SER A 68 -6.83 -24.48 6.90
C SER A 68 -5.88 -23.62 7.75
N HIS A 69 -4.70 -24.15 8.09
CA HIS A 69 -3.67 -23.39 8.82
C HIS A 69 -3.13 -22.22 8.00
N LEU A 70 -2.87 -22.43 6.70
CA LEU A 70 -2.45 -21.35 5.79
C LEU A 70 -3.54 -20.29 5.62
N ALA A 71 -4.79 -20.69 5.53
CA ALA A 71 -5.92 -19.75 5.45
C ALA A 71 -6.05 -18.92 6.74
N ALA A 72 -5.95 -19.56 7.91
CA ALA A 72 -5.98 -18.87 9.20
C ALA A 72 -4.80 -17.90 9.36
N ALA A 73 -3.58 -18.30 9.00
CA ALA A 73 -2.42 -17.43 9.03
C ALA A 73 -2.57 -16.23 8.08
N ALA A 74 -3.08 -16.44 6.87
CA ALA A 74 -3.37 -15.37 5.92
C ALA A 74 -4.41 -14.38 6.45
N GLU A 75 -5.43 -14.85 7.16
CA GLU A 75 -6.44 -13.99 7.79
C GLU A 75 -5.85 -13.16 8.94
N THR A 76 -5.02 -13.77 9.80
CA THR A 76 -4.33 -13.05 10.87
C THR A 76 -3.42 -11.95 10.28
N LEU A 77 -2.59 -12.28 9.29
CA LEU A 77 -1.72 -11.31 8.61
C LEU A 77 -2.52 -10.18 7.96
N ARG A 78 -3.70 -10.46 7.43
CA ARG A 78 -4.59 -9.43 6.86
C ARG A 78 -5.10 -8.48 7.94
N GLN A 79 -5.49 -8.98 9.12
CA GLN A 79 -5.93 -8.15 10.23
C GLN A 79 -4.78 -7.27 10.76
N ASP A 80 -3.58 -7.83 10.88
CA ASP A 80 -2.38 -7.08 11.25
C ASP A 80 -2.08 -5.98 10.22
N GLU A 81 -2.18 -6.27 8.92
CA GLU A 81 -1.98 -5.29 7.86
C GLU A 81 -3.02 -4.17 7.90
N ASP A 82 -4.32 -4.51 8.07
CA ASP A 82 -5.39 -3.51 8.20
C ASP A 82 -5.15 -2.57 9.40
N CYS A 83 -4.66 -3.11 10.53
CA CYS A 83 -4.30 -2.32 11.71
C CYS A 83 -3.10 -1.40 11.42
N LEU A 84 -2.04 -1.92 10.81
CA LEU A 84 -0.85 -1.15 10.48
C LEU A 84 -1.14 -0.06 9.45
N GLU A 85 -1.99 -0.34 8.45
CA GLU A 85 -2.43 0.67 7.49
C GLU A 85 -3.24 1.79 8.16
N ALA A 86 -4.14 1.47 9.09
CA ALA A 86 -4.90 2.47 9.85
C ALA A 86 -3.98 3.37 10.69
N LEU A 87 -2.97 2.79 11.35
CA LEU A 87 -1.96 3.54 12.11
C LEU A 87 -1.09 4.41 11.19
N ALA A 88 -0.67 3.87 10.05
CA ALA A 88 0.09 4.61 9.04
C ALA A 88 -0.72 5.77 8.44
N ASP A 89 -2.01 5.59 8.23
CA ASP A 89 -2.96 6.65 7.84
C ASP A 89 -2.99 7.79 8.85
N GLY A 90 -3.06 7.47 10.13
CA GLY A 90 -3.01 8.45 11.21
C GLY A 90 -1.69 9.23 11.21
N LEU A 91 -0.56 8.54 11.05
CA LEU A 91 0.77 9.16 10.97
C LEU A 91 0.89 10.01 9.70
N TYR A 92 0.43 9.52 8.55
CA TYR A 92 0.46 10.25 7.29
C TYR A 92 -0.27 11.59 7.40
N ARG A 93 -1.50 11.62 7.93
CA ARG A 93 -2.29 12.84 8.09
C ARG A 93 -1.59 13.89 8.97
N ARG A 94 -0.84 13.47 9.98
CA ARG A 94 -0.07 14.38 10.85
C ARG A 94 1.20 14.92 10.17
N CYS A 95 1.76 14.18 9.23
CA CYS A 95 3.02 14.52 8.57
C CYS A 95 2.82 15.19 7.22
N HIS A 96 1.76 14.81 6.50
CA HIS A 96 1.56 15.23 5.11
C HIS A 96 1.16 16.70 5.03
N TRP A 97 1.85 17.41 4.15
CA TRP A 97 1.55 18.78 3.81
C TRP A 97 1.53 18.96 2.29
N GLN A 98 0.47 19.57 1.78
CA GLN A 98 0.28 19.83 0.36
C GLN A 98 -0.34 21.20 0.17
N GLY A 99 0.30 22.04 -0.63
CA GLY A 99 -0.21 23.36 -1.00
C GLY A 99 0.91 24.32 -1.38
N ASN A 100 0.56 25.35 -2.11
CA ASN A 100 1.45 26.45 -2.51
C ASN A 100 2.82 25.99 -3.08
N GLY A 101 2.77 25.07 -4.03
CA GLY A 101 3.98 24.51 -4.65
C GLY A 101 4.71 23.44 -3.84
N VAL A 102 4.25 23.12 -2.64
CA VAL A 102 4.91 22.13 -1.77
C VAL A 102 4.07 20.85 -1.68
N PHE A 103 4.74 19.71 -1.86
CA PHE A 103 4.25 18.40 -1.54
C PHE A 103 5.33 17.71 -0.69
N ALA A 104 5.06 17.56 0.61
CA ALA A 104 6.09 17.19 1.57
C ALA A 104 5.54 16.41 2.77
N LEU A 105 6.45 15.80 3.52
CA LEU A 105 6.20 15.20 4.83
C LEU A 105 7.04 15.87 5.90
N LEU A 106 6.45 16.13 7.08
CA LEU A 106 7.19 16.48 8.29
C LEU A 106 8.07 15.30 8.71
N THR A 107 9.35 15.56 8.93
CA THR A 107 10.32 14.47 9.19
C THR A 107 10.35 14.02 10.64
N ASP A 108 10.14 14.93 11.61
CA ASP A 108 10.29 14.59 13.03
C ASP A 108 9.28 13.52 13.48
N PRO A 109 7.96 13.64 13.24
CA PRO A 109 7.02 12.59 13.63
C PRO A 109 7.26 11.26 12.90
N LEU A 110 7.83 11.31 11.67
CA LEU A 110 8.21 10.09 10.94
C LEU A 110 9.40 9.40 11.58
N ARG A 111 10.43 10.16 11.98
CA ARG A 111 11.65 9.61 12.59
C ARG A 111 11.39 8.95 13.94
N GLU A 112 10.44 9.47 14.71
CA GLU A 112 10.00 8.92 15.99
C GLU A 112 9.15 7.65 15.86
N GLY A 113 8.51 7.47 14.70
CA GLY A 113 7.62 6.35 14.44
C GLY A 113 8.34 5.02 14.16
N PRO A 114 7.69 3.87 14.37
CA PRO A 114 8.21 2.55 14.01
C PRO A 114 8.49 2.42 12.50
N ASP A 115 9.54 1.67 12.14
CA ASP A 115 9.92 1.43 10.74
C ASP A 115 8.78 0.92 9.87
N ALA A 116 7.97 0.02 10.41
CA ALA A 116 6.83 -0.55 9.70
C ALA A 116 5.81 0.51 9.26
N LEU A 117 5.57 1.53 10.09
CA LEU A 117 4.66 2.64 9.76
C LEU A 117 5.35 3.64 8.83
N ARG A 118 6.62 3.97 9.09
CA ARG A 118 7.41 4.87 8.24
C ARG A 118 7.42 4.42 6.78
N LEU A 119 7.73 3.15 6.54
CA LEU A 119 7.78 2.60 5.17
C LEU A 119 6.42 2.67 4.47
N ARG A 120 5.31 2.47 5.19
CA ARG A 120 3.96 2.62 4.63
C ARG A 120 3.67 4.07 4.27
N VAL A 121 3.99 4.99 5.17
CA VAL A 121 3.82 6.44 4.95
C VAL A 121 4.64 6.89 3.74
N LEU A 122 5.90 6.48 3.62
CA LEU A 122 6.78 6.85 2.52
C LEU A 122 6.30 6.29 1.16
N ARG A 123 5.82 5.04 1.13
CA ARG A 123 5.24 4.45 -0.08
C ARG A 123 3.97 5.17 -0.50
N ARG A 124 3.10 5.50 0.45
CA ARG A 124 1.90 6.28 0.17
C ARG A 124 2.25 7.67 -0.35
N PHE A 125 3.19 8.36 0.28
CA PHE A 125 3.69 9.66 -0.13
C PHE A 125 4.18 9.64 -1.57
N TYR A 126 5.02 8.66 -1.93
CA TYR A 126 5.44 8.49 -3.30
C TYR A 126 4.26 8.23 -4.25
N ARG A 127 3.36 7.32 -3.90
CA ARG A 127 2.19 6.95 -4.72
C ARG A 127 1.31 8.16 -5.03
N GLU A 128 1.03 8.98 -4.05
CA GLU A 128 0.25 10.21 -4.22
C GLU A 128 0.99 11.25 -5.06
N GLY A 129 2.27 11.47 -4.81
CA GLY A 129 3.10 12.37 -5.60
C GLY A 129 3.27 11.91 -7.04
N ALA A 130 3.46 10.61 -7.26
CA ALA A 130 3.52 10.02 -8.59
C ALA A 130 2.18 10.18 -9.36
N ALA A 131 1.05 10.10 -8.63
CA ALA A 131 -0.26 10.41 -9.21
C ALA A 131 -0.38 11.87 -9.63
N LEU A 132 0.09 12.80 -8.80
CA LEU A 132 0.13 14.24 -9.13
C LEU A 132 1.07 14.53 -10.30
N ALA A 133 2.16 13.76 -10.44
CA ALA A 133 3.07 13.86 -11.58
C ALA A 133 2.49 13.28 -12.88
N GLY A 134 1.36 12.56 -12.82
CA GLY A 134 0.70 11.96 -13.98
C GLY A 134 1.16 10.56 -14.33
N LEU A 135 1.91 9.87 -13.46
CA LEU A 135 2.36 8.49 -13.70
C LEU A 135 1.16 7.52 -13.77
N HIS A 136 1.31 6.45 -14.54
CA HIS A 136 0.33 5.37 -14.58
C HIS A 136 0.26 4.62 -13.24
N PRO A 137 -0.90 4.04 -12.86
CA PRO A 137 -1.04 3.33 -11.58
C PRO A 137 0.02 2.24 -11.34
N GLU A 138 0.45 1.54 -12.39
CA GLU A 138 1.46 0.48 -12.35
C GLU A 138 2.87 1.00 -12.02
N GLU A 139 3.13 2.28 -12.28
CA GLU A 139 4.41 2.95 -12.03
C GLU A 139 4.49 3.62 -10.66
N ARG A 140 3.41 3.58 -9.88
CA ARG A 140 3.29 4.29 -8.59
C ARG A 140 3.71 3.45 -7.39
N GLU A 141 4.43 2.36 -7.62
CA GLU A 141 4.92 1.51 -6.53
C GLU A 141 6.45 1.57 -6.45
N LEU A 142 6.96 1.70 -5.23
CA LEU A 142 8.39 1.63 -4.96
C LEU A 142 8.82 0.19 -4.71
N SER A 143 9.98 -0.18 -5.21
CA SER A 143 10.65 -1.42 -4.82
C SER A 143 10.96 -1.41 -3.32
N ARG A 144 11.21 -2.60 -2.76
CA ARG A 144 11.64 -2.71 -1.36
C ARG A 144 12.95 -1.96 -1.12
N GLU A 145 13.89 -2.06 -2.05
CA GLU A 145 15.21 -1.40 -2.00
C GLU A 145 15.04 0.12 -2.00
N THR A 146 14.36 0.68 -3.00
CA THR A 146 14.10 2.13 -3.09
C THR A 146 13.32 2.67 -1.90
N SER A 147 12.38 1.88 -1.36
CA SER A 147 11.68 2.25 -0.12
C SER A 147 12.62 2.31 1.08
N GLY A 148 13.61 1.42 1.15
CA GLY A 148 14.66 1.41 2.18
C GLY A 148 15.58 2.62 2.07
N GLU A 149 16.02 2.95 0.86
CA GLU A 149 16.85 4.15 0.59
C GLU A 149 16.10 5.44 0.94
N LEU A 150 14.82 5.53 0.59
CA LEU A 150 13.97 6.67 0.94
C LEU A 150 13.80 6.79 2.47
N ASN A 151 13.71 5.67 3.18
CA ASN A 151 13.70 5.67 4.64
C ASN A 151 15.05 6.11 5.23
N ALA A 152 16.17 5.72 4.64
CA ALA A 152 17.50 6.15 5.05
C ALA A 152 17.70 7.67 4.83
N LEU A 153 17.11 8.24 3.77
CA LEU A 153 17.16 9.66 3.48
C LEU A 153 16.57 10.52 4.61
N LEU A 154 15.62 10.01 5.39
CA LEU A 154 15.08 10.72 6.57
C LEU A 154 16.15 10.98 7.64
N GLN A 155 17.18 10.14 7.72
CA GLN A 155 18.27 10.26 8.69
C GLN A 155 19.47 11.03 8.14
N ALA A 156 19.46 11.36 6.85
CA ALA A 156 20.52 12.10 6.20
C ALA A 156 20.49 13.59 6.58
N GLU A 157 21.60 14.27 6.33
CA GLU A 157 21.72 15.70 6.54
C GLU A 157 20.79 16.49 5.61
N PRO A 158 20.29 17.66 6.04
CA PRO A 158 19.53 18.56 5.19
C PRO A 158 20.29 18.89 3.89
N GLY A 159 19.61 18.85 2.77
CA GLY A 159 20.19 19.01 1.43
C GLY A 159 20.47 17.69 0.71
N ALA A 160 20.52 16.56 1.42
CA ALA A 160 20.59 15.26 0.79
C ALA A 160 19.34 14.99 -0.06
N GLY A 161 19.51 14.29 -1.16
CA GLY A 161 18.41 13.93 -2.05
C GLY A 161 18.68 12.66 -2.81
N MET A 162 17.62 12.02 -3.31
CA MET A 162 17.70 10.85 -4.16
C MET A 162 16.69 10.94 -5.30
N ASN A 163 17.03 10.35 -6.42
CA ASN A 163 16.11 10.22 -7.54
C ASN A 163 15.19 9.02 -7.30
N LEU A 164 13.94 9.20 -7.72
CA LEU A 164 12.88 8.19 -7.63
C LEU A 164 12.37 7.88 -9.04
N PRO A 165 11.70 6.74 -9.25
CA PRO A 165 11.08 6.45 -10.53
C PRO A 165 10.11 7.55 -11.00
N GLY A 166 9.90 7.65 -12.31
CA GLY A 166 8.95 8.61 -12.89
C GLY A 166 9.41 10.06 -12.85
N ASP A 167 10.70 10.30 -13.02
CA ASP A 167 11.32 11.64 -13.02
C ASP A 167 11.01 12.45 -11.76
N LEU A 168 10.91 11.75 -10.63
CA LEU A 168 10.72 12.34 -9.32
C LEU A 168 12.03 12.35 -8.53
N ARG A 169 12.10 13.29 -7.57
CA ARG A 169 13.22 13.43 -6.65
C ARG A 169 12.72 13.69 -5.24
N ALA A 170 13.21 12.93 -4.28
CA ALA A 170 13.06 13.23 -2.87
C ALA A 170 14.21 14.11 -2.40
N LEU A 171 13.92 15.15 -1.63
CA LEU A 171 14.90 16.10 -1.09
C LEU A 171 14.65 16.28 0.42
N ARG A 172 15.66 16.01 1.23
CA ARG A 172 15.66 16.23 2.68
C ARG A 172 15.92 17.71 2.99
N GLY A 173 14.89 18.43 3.40
CA GLY A 173 15.01 19.76 3.99
C GLY A 173 15.37 19.70 5.48
N GLN A 174 15.30 20.79 6.21
CA GLN A 174 15.53 20.78 7.67
C GLN A 174 14.45 20.01 8.42
N LYS A 175 13.18 20.31 8.18
CA LYS A 175 12.01 19.70 8.84
C LYS A 175 11.09 18.94 7.90
N LEU A 176 11.35 18.98 6.61
CA LEU A 176 10.49 18.44 5.57
C LEU A 176 11.25 17.47 4.65
N LEU A 177 10.58 16.42 4.24
CA LEU A 177 10.96 15.59 3.10
C LEU A 177 10.09 16.02 1.93
N HIS A 178 10.69 16.67 0.93
CA HIS A 178 10.02 17.14 -0.26
C HIS A 178 9.99 16.08 -1.35
N LEU A 179 8.93 16.07 -2.14
CA LEU A 179 8.87 15.34 -3.41
C LEU A 179 8.66 16.34 -4.54
N LEU A 180 9.55 16.33 -5.51
CA LEU A 180 9.66 17.27 -6.61
C LEU A 180 9.83 16.50 -7.93
N ARG A 181 9.68 17.20 -9.06
CA ARG A 181 10.21 16.70 -10.34
C ARG A 181 11.74 16.79 -10.35
N GLN A 182 12.42 15.97 -11.14
CA GLN A 182 13.90 15.96 -11.18
C GLN A 182 14.49 17.34 -11.51
N GLY A 183 13.84 18.15 -12.31
CA GLY A 183 14.22 19.55 -12.60
C GLY A 183 14.04 20.53 -11.43
N GLY A 184 13.56 20.07 -10.28
CA GLY A 184 13.26 20.92 -9.12
C GLY A 184 11.89 21.60 -9.19
N GLU A 185 11.10 21.31 -10.20
CA GLU A 185 9.76 21.85 -10.35
C GLU A 185 8.79 21.26 -9.31
N PRO A 186 7.88 22.08 -8.78
CA PRO A 186 6.88 21.62 -7.82
C PRO A 186 5.87 20.67 -8.45
N LEU A 187 5.40 19.67 -7.66
CA LEU A 187 4.32 18.77 -8.07
C LEU A 187 2.93 19.41 -7.96
N VAL A 188 2.81 20.42 -7.13
CA VAL A 188 1.57 21.15 -6.87
C VAL A 188 1.70 22.56 -7.43
N PRO A 189 0.67 23.12 -8.10
CA PRO A 189 0.72 24.48 -8.61
C PRO A 189 1.02 25.51 -7.51
N LEU A 190 1.83 26.53 -7.84
CA LEU A 190 2.00 27.70 -7.00
C LEU A 190 0.69 28.51 -7.05
N THR A 191 0.05 28.67 -5.91
CA THR A 191 -1.08 29.60 -5.77
C THR A 191 -0.52 30.95 -5.36
N VAL A 192 -0.71 31.96 -6.20
CA VAL A 192 -0.16 33.32 -5.99
C VAL A 192 -0.98 34.09 -4.95
N SER A 193 -1.45 33.48 -3.90
CA SER A 193 -2.18 34.16 -2.83
C SER A 193 -1.74 33.64 -1.47
N GLU A 194 -1.05 34.56 -0.77
CA GLU A 194 -0.58 34.58 0.60
C GLU A 194 0.83 34.03 0.88
N PRO A 195 1.67 34.85 1.58
CA PRO A 195 2.94 34.36 2.09
C PRO A 195 2.71 33.30 3.15
N LEU A 196 3.40 32.16 3.02
CA LEU A 196 3.44 31.10 4.02
C LEU A 196 3.92 31.68 5.36
N GLU A 197 2.99 31.93 6.28
CA GLU A 197 3.34 32.11 7.68
C GLU A 197 3.72 30.75 8.28
N LEU A 198 5.01 30.50 8.36
CA LEU A 198 5.61 29.30 9.01
C LEU A 198 5.22 29.14 10.48
N LYS A 199 4.55 30.12 11.09
CA LYS A 199 4.08 30.09 12.47
C LYS A 199 2.99 29.07 12.76
N THR A 200 2.16 28.72 11.78
CA THR A 200 1.00 27.83 11.99
C THR A 200 1.36 26.36 12.13
N LEU A 201 2.58 25.96 11.77
CA LEU A 201 3.03 24.57 11.87
C LEU A 201 3.64 24.20 13.24
N ALA A 202 4.00 25.21 14.05
CA ALA A 202 4.59 24.98 15.38
C ALA A 202 3.56 25.00 16.52
N ASP A 203 2.41 25.66 16.33
CA ASP A 203 1.46 25.93 17.42
C ASP A 203 0.27 24.94 17.46
N GLY A 204 0.22 23.96 16.57
CA GLY A 204 -0.84 22.93 16.53
C GLY A 204 -0.65 21.74 17.48
N ALA A 205 0.30 21.79 18.40
CA ALA A 205 0.64 20.66 19.31
C ALA A 205 -0.07 20.72 20.68
N ASP A 206 -0.83 21.77 20.96
CA ASP A 206 -1.62 21.85 22.19
C ASP A 206 -3.09 21.52 21.92
N GLY A 207 -3.43 20.24 21.95
CA GLY A 207 -4.79 19.76 22.10
C GLY A 207 -5.20 19.81 23.59
N PRO A 208 -6.49 20.07 23.89
CA PRO A 208 -6.94 20.24 25.27
C PRO A 208 -6.84 18.95 26.09
N ALA A 209 -6.58 19.13 27.36
CA ALA A 209 -6.51 18.13 28.43
C ALA A 209 -7.78 17.29 28.57
#